data_0f904c4ff924be06fa81f89d54166543
#
_entry.id   0f904c4ff924be06fa81f89d54166543
#
_cell.length_a   1.000
_cell.length_b   1.000
_cell.length_c   1.000
_cell.angle_alpha   90.00
_cell.angle_beta   90.00
_cell.angle_gamma   90.00
#
_symmetry.space_group_name_H-M   'P 1'
#
loop_
_entity.id
_entity.type
_entity.pdbx_description
1 polymer ?
#
loop_
_entity_poly.entity_id
_entity_poly.type
_entity_poly.pdbx_seq_one_letter_code
_entity_poly.pdbx_strand_id
1 'polypeptide(L)'
;MENFSRKLIDWYRENGRDLPWRRTKNPYLIWISEIILQQTRVVQGYDYYQRFVARFPDVFALAAADEDEVMKYWQGLRYYSRARNLHAAARRMAEAGGFPVTYTGVRALKGVGEYTAAAICSFAYGMPYAVVDGNVYRVLSRWLGIDTPIDSAEGKKLFVRVADELLDRERPGLYNQAIMDFGALQCTPVAPDCLFCPLNDSCVARLKGIAGSLPVKQHKNKVTNRYFNYIYVRMGAYTFIHKRSGNDIWKNLYEPPLIETDREWTEEELYASPQFREMLAGGEEPIVRLVRKGVKHVLSHRVIYANFYEVILPENSASFAKYQRISVEDLHKFAVSRLVNQFFSLILEPNN
;
A
#
# COMPACT_ATOMS: atom_id res chain seq x y z
N MET A 1 -3.77 -33.96 -11.88
CA MET A 1 -3.14 -32.86 -11.13
C MET A 1 -1.77 -32.50 -11.68
N GLU A 2 -0.90 -33.44 -11.95
CA GLU A 2 0.43 -33.18 -12.59
C GLU A 2 0.37 -32.36 -13.88
N ASN A 3 -0.68 -32.52 -14.67
CA ASN A 3 -0.83 -31.78 -15.93
C ASN A 3 -1.11 -30.27 -15.72
N PHE A 4 -1.74 -29.85 -14.60
CA PHE A 4 -2.03 -28.44 -14.31
C PHE A 4 -0.76 -27.67 -13.94
N SER A 5 0.00 -28.15 -12.95
CA SER A 5 1.23 -27.49 -12.50
C SER A 5 2.28 -27.43 -13.62
N ARG A 6 2.41 -28.53 -14.40
CA ARG A 6 3.32 -28.58 -15.54
C ARG A 6 2.96 -27.56 -16.63
N LYS A 7 1.67 -27.49 -17.04
CA LYS A 7 1.21 -26.50 -18.02
C LYS A 7 1.46 -25.04 -17.57
N LEU A 8 1.28 -24.76 -16.29
CA LEU A 8 1.57 -23.42 -15.72
C LEU A 8 3.07 -23.09 -15.74
N ILE A 9 3.92 -24.04 -15.34
CA ILE A 9 5.37 -23.85 -15.32
C ILE A 9 5.92 -23.70 -16.74
N ASP A 10 5.44 -24.51 -17.70
CA ASP A 10 5.88 -24.42 -19.10
C ASP A 10 5.45 -23.06 -19.70
N TRP A 11 4.22 -22.63 -19.46
CA TRP A 11 3.76 -21.29 -19.86
C TRP A 11 4.61 -20.18 -19.22
N TYR A 12 4.96 -20.32 -17.93
CA TYR A 12 5.74 -19.31 -17.21
C TYR A 12 7.17 -19.17 -17.73
N ARG A 13 7.79 -20.25 -18.19
CA ARG A 13 9.13 -20.21 -18.80
C ARG A 13 9.19 -19.31 -20.03
N GLU A 14 8.08 -19.22 -20.77
CA GLU A 14 7.99 -18.42 -22.01
C GLU A 14 7.46 -17.01 -21.73
N ASN A 15 6.55 -16.85 -20.76
CA ASN A 15 5.76 -15.62 -20.58
C ASN A 15 6.01 -14.93 -19.22
N GLY A 16 6.79 -15.52 -18.33
CA GLY A 16 7.04 -15.00 -16.99
C GLY A 16 7.76 -13.66 -17.01
N ARG A 17 7.38 -12.77 -16.11
CA ARG A 17 8.00 -11.45 -15.97
C ARG A 17 9.39 -11.58 -15.35
N ASP A 18 10.37 -10.93 -15.96
CA ASP A 18 11.71 -10.80 -15.40
C ASP A 18 11.77 -9.66 -14.40
N LEU A 19 11.78 -10.00 -13.10
CA LEU A 19 11.71 -9.04 -11.99
C LEU A 19 12.91 -9.24 -11.05
N PRO A 20 13.55 -8.17 -10.54
CA PRO A 20 14.78 -8.28 -9.76
C PRO A 20 14.64 -9.16 -8.51
N TRP A 21 13.49 -9.10 -7.83
CA TRP A 21 13.22 -9.93 -6.66
C TRP A 21 12.94 -11.41 -6.94
N ARG A 22 12.85 -11.80 -8.23
CA ARG A 22 12.74 -13.19 -8.67
C ARG A 22 14.09 -13.84 -9.00
N ARG A 23 15.13 -13.01 -9.17
CA ARG A 23 16.49 -13.46 -9.47
C ARG A 23 17.31 -13.78 -8.21
N THR A 24 16.71 -13.61 -7.02
CA THR A 24 17.39 -13.80 -5.73
C THR A 24 16.70 -14.85 -4.87
N LYS A 25 17.46 -15.48 -3.97
CA LYS A 25 16.97 -16.31 -2.87
C LYS A 25 17.12 -15.63 -1.51
N ASN A 26 17.57 -14.36 -1.48
CA ASN A 26 17.71 -13.62 -0.25
C ASN A 26 16.32 -13.32 0.34
N PRO A 27 15.97 -13.86 1.53
CA PRO A 27 14.64 -13.74 2.12
C PRO A 27 14.28 -12.28 2.46
N TYR A 28 15.28 -11.45 2.81
CA TYR A 28 15.07 -10.03 3.05
C TYR A 28 14.60 -9.30 1.79
N LEU A 29 15.30 -9.48 0.67
CA LEU A 29 14.96 -8.83 -0.60
C LEU A 29 13.59 -9.28 -1.13
N ILE A 30 13.29 -10.57 -0.98
CA ILE A 30 11.97 -11.14 -1.32
C ILE A 30 10.89 -10.53 -0.41
N TRP A 31 11.12 -10.45 0.91
CA TRP A 31 10.19 -9.84 1.85
C TRP A 31 9.89 -8.38 1.53
N ILE A 32 10.92 -7.56 1.23
CA ILE A 32 10.72 -6.17 0.81
C ILE A 32 9.81 -6.08 -0.41
N SER A 33 10.06 -6.91 -1.43
CA SER A 33 9.23 -6.92 -2.64
C SER A 33 7.78 -7.31 -2.34
N GLU A 34 7.55 -8.35 -1.54
CA GLU A 34 6.21 -8.82 -1.18
C GLU A 34 5.42 -7.75 -0.41
N ILE A 35 6.07 -7.02 0.51
CA ILE A 35 5.41 -5.94 1.25
C ILE A 35 5.14 -4.71 0.35
N ILE A 36 6.07 -4.33 -0.52
CA ILE A 36 5.86 -3.21 -1.46
C ILE A 36 4.72 -3.52 -2.43
N LEU A 37 4.64 -4.76 -2.92
CA LEU A 37 3.64 -5.16 -3.93
C LEU A 37 2.26 -5.46 -3.35
N GLN A 38 2.08 -5.49 -2.03
CA GLN A 38 0.74 -5.56 -1.45
C GLN A 38 -0.11 -4.38 -1.94
N GLN A 39 -1.15 -4.64 -2.73
CA GLN A 39 -2.05 -3.63 -3.32
C GLN A 39 -1.33 -2.54 -4.15
N THR A 40 -0.13 -2.83 -4.66
CA THR A 40 0.65 -1.96 -5.55
C THR A 40 0.93 -2.72 -6.85
N ARG A 41 0.71 -2.08 -7.99
CA ARG A 41 1.03 -2.67 -9.29
C ARG A 41 2.55 -2.79 -9.46
N VAL A 42 3.01 -3.87 -10.13
CA VAL A 42 4.44 -4.13 -10.35
C VAL A 42 5.16 -2.93 -10.96
N VAL A 43 4.59 -2.32 -12.01
CA VAL A 43 5.18 -1.14 -12.67
C VAL A 43 5.43 0.00 -11.69
N GLN A 44 4.48 0.27 -10.79
CA GLN A 44 4.64 1.29 -9.75
C GLN A 44 5.62 0.87 -8.67
N GLY A 45 5.61 -0.41 -8.26
CA GLY A 45 6.43 -0.94 -7.15
C GLY A 45 7.89 -1.10 -7.52
N TYR A 46 8.22 -1.22 -8.81
CA TYR A 46 9.57 -1.50 -9.30
C TYR A 46 10.59 -0.44 -8.85
N ASP A 47 10.36 0.83 -9.14
CA ASP A 47 11.26 1.92 -8.78
C ASP A 47 11.35 2.13 -7.27
N TYR A 48 10.23 1.89 -6.55
CA TYR A 48 10.24 1.94 -5.08
C TYR A 48 11.10 0.83 -4.49
N TYR A 49 10.99 -0.40 -5.01
CA TYR A 49 11.84 -1.50 -4.58
C TYR A 49 13.32 -1.18 -4.77
N GLN A 50 13.70 -0.73 -5.97
CA GLN A 50 15.09 -0.39 -6.28
C GLN A 50 15.66 0.66 -5.30
N ARG A 51 14.95 1.77 -5.11
CA ARG A 51 15.38 2.83 -4.20
C ARG A 51 15.42 2.37 -2.75
N PHE A 52 14.44 1.57 -2.34
CA PHE A 52 14.35 1.07 -0.96
C PHE A 52 15.49 0.12 -0.62
N VAL A 53 15.78 -0.86 -1.47
CA VAL A 53 16.86 -1.82 -1.23
C VAL A 53 18.25 -1.20 -1.42
N ALA A 54 18.39 -0.17 -2.25
CA ALA A 54 19.63 0.58 -2.37
C ALA A 54 19.96 1.33 -1.06
N ARG A 55 18.95 1.90 -0.39
CA ARG A 55 19.14 2.61 0.89
C ARG A 55 19.22 1.66 2.09
N PHE A 56 18.44 0.60 2.08
CA PHE A 56 18.35 -0.40 3.15
C PHE A 56 18.68 -1.78 2.57
N PRO A 57 19.97 -2.12 2.38
CA PRO A 57 20.38 -3.33 1.66
C PRO A 57 20.12 -4.63 2.44
N ASP A 58 19.94 -4.54 3.75
CA ASP A 58 19.68 -5.66 4.63
C ASP A 58 18.79 -5.27 5.82
N VAL A 59 18.45 -6.27 6.63
CA VAL A 59 17.57 -6.10 7.78
C VAL A 59 18.18 -5.20 8.87
N PHE A 60 19.51 -5.19 9.00
CA PHE A 60 20.19 -4.40 10.04
C PHE A 60 20.21 -2.92 9.67
N ALA A 61 20.49 -2.60 8.40
CA ALA A 61 20.42 -1.24 7.88
C ALA A 61 18.99 -0.66 8.00
N LEU A 62 17.96 -1.48 7.71
CA LEU A 62 16.57 -1.06 7.87
C LEU A 62 16.20 -0.88 9.35
N ALA A 63 16.65 -1.78 10.24
CA ALA A 63 16.38 -1.71 11.68
C ALA A 63 16.99 -0.48 12.35
N ALA A 64 18.21 -0.11 11.92
CA ALA A 64 18.95 1.03 12.46
C ALA A 64 18.46 2.39 11.96
N ALA A 65 17.67 2.43 10.89
CA ALA A 65 17.16 3.66 10.32
C ALA A 65 16.11 4.33 11.22
N ASP A 66 15.97 5.65 11.09
CA ASP A 66 14.89 6.38 11.71
C ASP A 66 13.56 6.07 11.02
N GLU A 67 12.47 6.00 11.82
CA GLU A 67 11.14 5.73 11.25
C GLU A 67 10.73 6.77 10.21
N ASP A 68 11.07 8.05 10.44
CA ASP A 68 10.73 9.13 9.50
C ASP A 68 11.46 8.98 8.16
N GLU A 69 12.70 8.48 8.18
CA GLU A 69 13.43 8.15 6.95
C GLU A 69 12.75 7.00 6.20
N VAL A 70 12.39 5.92 6.89
CA VAL A 70 11.68 4.79 6.27
C VAL A 70 10.34 5.24 5.69
N MET A 71 9.59 6.08 6.40
CA MET A 71 8.34 6.64 5.93
C MET A 71 8.52 7.55 4.71
N LYS A 72 9.65 8.28 4.64
CA LYS A 72 10.00 9.12 3.48
C LYS A 72 10.26 8.29 2.24
N TYR A 73 11.03 7.20 2.34
CA TYR A 73 11.25 6.27 1.22
C TYR A 73 9.97 5.55 0.78
N TRP A 74 8.98 5.45 1.67
CA TRP A 74 7.66 4.85 1.38
C TRP A 74 6.65 5.83 0.79
N GLN A 75 6.95 7.14 0.83
CA GLN A 75 6.00 8.19 0.40
C GLN A 75 5.50 7.94 -1.02
N GLY A 76 4.16 7.93 -1.19
CA GLY A 76 3.50 7.66 -2.49
C GLY A 76 2.99 6.23 -2.68
N LEU A 77 3.53 5.22 -1.95
CA LEU A 77 3.07 3.81 -2.05
C LEU A 77 1.71 3.56 -1.40
N ARG A 78 1.17 4.50 -0.63
CA ARG A 78 -0.05 4.32 0.18
C ARG A 78 0.10 3.25 1.28
N TYR A 79 -0.98 3.03 2.06
CA TYR A 79 -1.01 2.00 3.12
C TYR A 79 0.25 2.03 4.01
N TYR A 80 0.55 3.18 4.58
CA TYR A 80 1.75 3.47 5.37
C TYR A 80 1.93 2.57 6.60
N SER A 81 0.86 1.89 7.04
CA SER A 81 0.96 0.83 8.06
C SER A 81 1.90 -0.30 7.64
N ARG A 82 2.07 -0.55 6.33
CA ARG A 82 3.04 -1.52 5.82
C ARG A 82 4.47 -1.11 6.15
N ALA A 83 4.83 0.16 5.91
CA ALA A 83 6.15 0.68 6.23
C ALA A 83 6.45 0.59 7.73
N ARG A 84 5.50 1.00 8.59
CA ARG A 84 5.66 0.89 10.04
C ARG A 84 5.80 -0.56 10.51
N ASN A 85 4.99 -1.46 9.98
CA ASN A 85 5.07 -2.88 10.30
C ASN A 85 6.38 -3.49 9.81
N LEU A 86 6.81 -3.13 8.60
CA LEU A 86 8.09 -3.54 8.02
C LEU A 86 9.26 -3.11 8.92
N HIS A 87 9.31 -1.84 9.32
CA HIS A 87 10.35 -1.31 10.19
C HIS A 87 10.35 -1.97 11.58
N ALA A 88 9.17 -2.14 12.20
CA ALA A 88 9.04 -2.84 13.47
C ALA A 88 9.46 -4.33 13.37
N ALA A 89 9.16 -5.00 12.27
CA ALA A 89 9.61 -6.36 12.02
C ALA A 89 11.13 -6.43 11.81
N ALA A 90 11.72 -5.47 11.09
CA ALA A 90 13.18 -5.38 10.91
C ALA A 90 13.91 -5.25 12.23
N ARG A 91 13.46 -4.39 13.16
CA ARG A 91 14.04 -4.25 14.48
C ARG A 91 14.04 -5.57 15.27
N ARG A 92 12.89 -6.27 15.28
CA ARG A 92 12.79 -7.57 15.96
C ARG A 92 13.69 -8.64 15.32
N MET A 93 13.83 -8.63 14.00
CA MET A 93 14.75 -9.55 13.31
C MET A 93 16.21 -9.23 13.61
N ALA A 94 16.58 -7.95 13.68
CA ALA A 94 17.95 -7.55 14.05
C ALA A 94 18.29 -7.97 15.47
N GLU A 95 17.37 -7.79 16.43
CA GLU A 95 17.49 -8.26 17.82
C GLU A 95 17.63 -9.80 17.90
N ALA A 96 16.95 -10.54 17.00
CA ALA A 96 17.02 -12.00 16.92
C ALA A 96 18.22 -12.53 16.11
N GLY A 97 19.08 -11.65 15.60
CA GLY A 97 20.28 -12.02 14.84
C GLY A 97 20.07 -12.26 13.34
N GLY A 98 18.88 -11.97 12.79
CA GLY A 98 18.64 -12.05 11.36
C GLY A 98 17.22 -12.49 10.95
N PHE A 99 17.09 -12.82 9.67
CA PHE A 99 15.80 -13.22 9.09
C PHE A 99 15.42 -14.66 9.52
N PRO A 100 14.15 -14.92 9.95
CA PRO A 100 13.72 -16.24 10.40
C PRO A 100 13.69 -17.26 9.24
N VAL A 101 14.14 -18.49 9.54
CA VAL A 101 14.27 -19.59 8.56
C VAL A 101 13.13 -20.63 8.62
N THR A 102 12.09 -20.39 9.41
CA THR A 102 10.92 -21.30 9.52
C THR A 102 9.65 -20.56 9.14
N TYR A 103 8.64 -21.30 8.64
CA TYR A 103 7.34 -20.72 8.31
C TYR A 103 6.69 -19.99 9.49
N THR A 104 6.71 -20.62 10.66
CA THR A 104 6.17 -20.02 11.89
C THR A 104 6.89 -18.73 12.27
N GLY A 105 8.21 -18.71 12.16
CA GLY A 105 9.02 -17.52 12.41
C GLY A 105 8.72 -16.39 11.41
N VAL A 106 8.64 -16.70 10.13
CA VAL A 106 8.27 -15.72 9.08
C VAL A 106 6.84 -15.22 9.29
N ARG A 107 5.90 -16.12 9.60
CA ARG A 107 4.48 -15.78 9.84
C ARG A 107 4.26 -14.90 11.08
N ALA A 108 5.15 -15.01 12.06
CA ALA A 108 5.12 -14.20 13.30
C ALA A 108 5.60 -12.76 13.09
N LEU A 109 6.22 -12.43 11.95
CA LEU A 109 6.66 -11.08 11.64
C LEU A 109 5.47 -10.13 11.50
N LYS A 110 5.61 -8.93 12.05
CA LYS A 110 4.55 -7.91 12.00
C LYS A 110 4.24 -7.51 10.56
N GLY A 111 2.96 -7.61 10.17
CA GLY A 111 2.49 -7.30 8.82
C GLY A 111 2.62 -8.45 7.82
N VAL A 112 3.10 -9.63 8.25
CA VAL A 112 3.19 -10.83 7.42
C VAL A 112 1.97 -11.71 7.63
N GLY A 113 1.16 -11.85 6.58
CA GLY A 113 0.01 -12.76 6.52
C GLY A 113 0.40 -14.15 6.00
N GLU A 114 -0.57 -15.06 5.92
CA GLU A 114 -0.38 -16.43 5.40
C GLU A 114 0.19 -16.43 3.98
N TYR A 115 -0.38 -15.61 3.10
CA TYR A 115 0.12 -15.43 1.73
C TYR A 115 1.60 -14.99 1.71
N THR A 116 1.94 -13.91 2.43
CA THR A 116 3.31 -13.36 2.43
C THR A 116 4.30 -14.36 3.03
N ALA A 117 3.91 -15.10 4.08
CA ALA A 117 4.75 -16.15 4.66
C ALA A 117 4.98 -17.30 3.66
N ALA A 118 3.92 -17.77 2.99
CA ALA A 118 4.03 -18.81 1.97
C ALA A 118 4.92 -18.38 0.79
N ALA A 119 4.77 -17.13 0.33
CA ALA A 119 5.59 -16.56 -0.74
C ALA A 119 7.07 -16.53 -0.35
N ILE A 120 7.41 -15.93 0.79
CA ILE A 120 8.80 -15.85 1.27
C ILE A 120 9.38 -17.25 1.45
N CYS A 121 8.67 -18.16 2.12
CA CYS A 121 9.15 -19.50 2.43
C CYS A 121 9.34 -20.33 1.16
N SER A 122 8.46 -20.23 0.19
CA SER A 122 8.59 -20.98 -1.07
C SER A 122 9.65 -20.38 -2.00
N PHE A 123 9.78 -19.04 -2.05
CA PHE A 123 10.74 -18.39 -2.95
C PHE A 123 12.17 -18.43 -2.42
N ALA A 124 12.37 -18.15 -1.12
CA ALA A 124 13.70 -18.11 -0.51
C ALA A 124 14.22 -19.49 -0.13
N TYR A 125 13.36 -20.31 0.48
CA TYR A 125 13.77 -21.55 1.14
C TYR A 125 13.29 -22.82 0.42
N GLY A 126 12.50 -22.70 -0.65
CA GLY A 126 11.96 -23.87 -1.37
C GLY A 126 10.96 -24.70 -0.54
N MET A 127 10.36 -24.10 0.49
CA MET A 127 9.38 -24.79 1.33
C MET A 127 8.06 -24.98 0.59
N PRO A 128 7.38 -26.13 0.76
CA PRO A 128 6.18 -26.48 -0.01
C PRO A 128 4.90 -25.82 0.56
N TYR A 129 4.85 -24.50 0.50
CA TYR A 129 3.67 -23.71 0.87
C TYR A 129 3.07 -23.06 -0.37
N ALA A 130 1.77 -23.31 -0.60
CA ALA A 130 1.03 -22.69 -1.69
C ALA A 130 0.68 -21.23 -1.38
N VAL A 131 0.83 -20.33 -2.37
CA VAL A 131 0.33 -18.95 -2.29
C VAL A 131 -1.12 -18.87 -2.73
N VAL A 132 -1.92 -18.05 -2.05
CA VAL A 132 -3.30 -17.76 -2.45
C VAL A 132 -3.53 -16.25 -2.39
N ASP A 133 -3.35 -15.59 -3.54
CA ASP A 133 -3.65 -14.17 -3.72
C ASP A 133 -4.85 -13.96 -4.65
N GLY A 134 -5.17 -12.72 -4.98
CA GLY A 134 -6.27 -12.39 -5.89
C GLY A 134 -6.14 -13.02 -7.29
N ASN A 135 -4.92 -13.25 -7.76
CA ASN A 135 -4.66 -13.91 -9.03
C ASN A 135 -4.94 -15.42 -8.93
N VAL A 136 -4.43 -16.05 -7.89
CA VAL A 136 -4.62 -17.48 -7.62
C VAL A 136 -6.10 -17.79 -7.38
N TYR A 137 -6.80 -17.00 -6.57
CA TYR A 137 -8.27 -17.13 -6.41
C TYR A 137 -8.97 -17.13 -7.76
N ARG A 138 -8.63 -16.21 -8.65
CA ARG A 138 -9.26 -16.08 -9.97
C ARG A 138 -8.95 -17.27 -10.89
N VAL A 139 -7.70 -17.70 -10.93
CA VAL A 139 -7.28 -18.85 -11.76
C VAL A 139 -7.99 -20.11 -11.29
N LEU A 140 -7.94 -20.40 -9.99
CA LEU A 140 -8.54 -21.63 -9.44
C LEU A 140 -10.06 -21.64 -9.55
N SER A 141 -10.73 -20.51 -9.21
CA SER A 141 -12.20 -20.45 -9.35
C SER A 141 -12.65 -20.63 -10.79
N ARG A 142 -11.94 -20.05 -11.76
CA ARG A 142 -12.29 -20.21 -13.18
C ARG A 142 -11.96 -21.60 -13.71
N TRP A 143 -10.76 -22.12 -13.43
CA TRP A 143 -10.35 -23.43 -13.94
C TRP A 143 -11.22 -24.56 -13.39
N LEU A 144 -11.54 -24.55 -12.09
CA LEU A 144 -12.35 -25.57 -11.44
C LEU A 144 -13.86 -25.25 -11.41
N GLY A 145 -14.26 -24.05 -11.80
CA GLY A 145 -15.66 -23.61 -11.74
C GLY A 145 -16.17 -23.39 -10.31
N ILE A 146 -15.29 -22.99 -9.38
CA ILE A 146 -15.65 -22.79 -7.97
C ILE A 146 -16.35 -21.44 -7.82
N ASP A 147 -17.59 -21.43 -7.38
CA ASP A 147 -18.44 -20.26 -7.13
C ASP A 147 -18.56 -19.86 -5.65
N THR A 148 -17.97 -20.64 -4.75
CA THR A 148 -17.87 -20.25 -3.32
C THR A 148 -17.18 -18.90 -3.18
N PRO A 149 -17.79 -17.91 -2.46
CA PRO A 149 -17.22 -16.59 -2.33
C PRO A 149 -15.82 -16.59 -1.70
N ILE A 150 -14.84 -16.00 -2.38
CA ILE A 150 -13.43 -16.02 -1.96
C ILE A 150 -13.15 -15.25 -0.66
N ASP A 151 -14.05 -14.36 -0.26
CA ASP A 151 -13.97 -13.54 0.96
C ASP A 151 -14.78 -14.14 2.14
N SER A 152 -15.49 -15.26 1.94
CA SER A 152 -16.10 -16.05 3.01
C SER A 152 -15.07 -16.89 3.77
N ALA A 153 -15.39 -17.28 4.99
CA ALA A 153 -14.54 -18.17 5.78
C ALA A 153 -14.41 -19.56 5.14
N GLU A 154 -15.49 -20.07 4.55
CA GLU A 154 -15.52 -21.34 3.82
C GLU A 154 -14.65 -21.25 2.55
N GLY A 155 -14.83 -20.19 1.74
CA GLY A 155 -14.05 -19.97 0.52
C GLY A 155 -12.56 -19.92 0.79
N LYS A 156 -12.13 -19.16 1.81
CA LYS A 156 -10.71 -19.11 2.19
C LYS A 156 -10.13 -20.47 2.50
N LYS A 157 -10.83 -21.30 3.29
CA LYS A 157 -10.39 -22.66 3.62
C LYS A 157 -10.36 -23.59 2.39
N LEU A 158 -11.40 -23.49 1.55
CA LEU A 158 -11.49 -24.28 0.31
C LEU A 158 -10.32 -23.98 -0.63
N PHE A 159 -10.08 -22.70 -0.93
CA PHE A 159 -9.04 -22.32 -1.87
C PHE A 159 -7.60 -22.59 -1.36
N VAL A 160 -7.37 -22.47 -0.05
CA VAL A 160 -6.08 -22.87 0.55
C VAL A 160 -5.85 -24.37 0.38
N ARG A 161 -6.84 -25.21 0.64
CA ARG A 161 -6.75 -26.66 0.45
C ARG A 161 -6.49 -27.02 -1.03
N VAL A 162 -7.28 -26.45 -1.94
CA VAL A 162 -7.14 -26.70 -3.39
C VAL A 162 -5.77 -26.24 -3.89
N ALA A 163 -5.29 -25.09 -3.43
CA ALA A 163 -3.96 -24.60 -3.82
C ALA A 163 -2.84 -25.53 -3.32
N ASP A 164 -2.96 -26.05 -2.09
CA ASP A 164 -1.99 -27.01 -1.53
C ASP A 164 -2.00 -28.37 -2.25
N GLU A 165 -3.18 -28.86 -2.64
CA GLU A 165 -3.32 -30.09 -3.45
C GLU A 165 -2.72 -29.99 -4.85
N LEU A 166 -2.70 -28.79 -5.43
CA LEU A 166 -2.18 -28.53 -6.78
C LEU A 166 -0.71 -28.10 -6.79
N LEU A 167 -0.12 -27.86 -5.64
CA LEU A 167 1.24 -27.37 -5.51
C LEU A 167 2.27 -28.39 -6.07
N ASP A 168 3.16 -27.92 -6.93
CA ASP A 168 4.37 -28.66 -7.28
C ASP A 168 5.34 -28.62 -6.08
N ARG A 169 5.38 -29.71 -5.30
CA ARG A 169 6.16 -29.77 -4.06
C ARG A 169 7.67 -29.88 -4.29
N GLU A 170 8.09 -30.25 -5.49
CA GLU A 170 9.51 -30.28 -5.87
C GLU A 170 10.01 -28.88 -6.25
N ARG A 171 9.13 -28.04 -6.82
CA ARG A 171 9.47 -26.69 -7.30
C ARG A 171 8.45 -25.65 -6.82
N PRO A 172 8.18 -25.55 -5.50
CA PRO A 172 7.07 -24.75 -4.99
C PRO A 172 7.21 -23.27 -5.32
N GLY A 173 8.41 -22.71 -5.24
CA GLY A 173 8.66 -21.31 -5.60
C GLY A 173 8.38 -21.02 -7.08
N LEU A 174 8.81 -21.90 -7.98
CA LEU A 174 8.57 -21.76 -9.42
C LEU A 174 7.07 -21.86 -9.75
N TYR A 175 6.38 -22.85 -9.18
CA TYR A 175 4.95 -23.02 -9.35
C TYR A 175 4.16 -21.80 -8.85
N ASN A 176 4.48 -21.30 -7.65
CA ASN A 176 3.82 -20.14 -7.08
C ASN A 176 4.01 -18.88 -7.95
N GLN A 177 5.21 -18.64 -8.46
CA GLN A 177 5.46 -17.56 -9.41
C GLN A 177 4.67 -17.75 -10.70
N ALA A 178 4.60 -18.98 -11.20
CA ALA A 178 3.90 -19.32 -12.44
C ALA A 178 2.39 -19.04 -12.33
N ILE A 179 1.73 -19.53 -11.29
CA ILE A 179 0.27 -19.30 -11.13
C ILE A 179 -0.08 -17.84 -10.89
N MET A 180 0.77 -17.09 -10.17
CA MET A 180 0.57 -15.66 -9.94
C MET A 180 0.70 -14.87 -11.25
N ASP A 181 1.72 -15.14 -12.07
CA ASP A 181 1.89 -14.47 -13.36
C ASP A 181 0.83 -14.89 -14.38
N PHE A 182 0.47 -16.16 -14.39
CA PHE A 182 -0.63 -16.66 -15.22
C PHE A 182 -1.93 -15.91 -14.91
N GLY A 183 -2.25 -15.70 -13.64
CA GLY A 183 -3.39 -14.88 -13.24
C GLY A 183 -3.25 -13.40 -13.62
N ALA A 184 -2.06 -12.86 -13.61
CA ALA A 184 -1.83 -11.45 -13.91
C ALA A 184 -1.81 -11.14 -15.42
N LEU A 185 -1.33 -12.08 -16.27
CA LEU A 185 -1.05 -11.84 -17.68
C LEU A 185 -2.00 -12.59 -18.62
N GLN A 186 -2.35 -13.85 -18.31
CA GLN A 186 -3.18 -14.72 -19.14
C GLN A 186 -4.63 -14.72 -18.67
N CYS A 187 -4.89 -15.11 -17.43
CA CYS A 187 -6.22 -15.18 -16.84
C CYS A 187 -6.62 -13.86 -16.18
N THR A 188 -6.58 -12.78 -16.93
CA THR A 188 -6.83 -11.40 -16.46
C THR A 188 -8.25 -11.19 -15.91
N PRO A 189 -8.48 -10.19 -15.02
CA PRO A 189 -9.83 -9.92 -14.47
C PRO A 189 -10.87 -9.62 -15.56
N VAL A 190 -10.49 -8.79 -16.52
CA VAL A 190 -11.34 -8.35 -17.63
C VAL A 190 -10.73 -8.87 -18.93
N ALA A 191 -11.54 -9.46 -19.79
CA ALA A 191 -11.15 -10.01 -21.09
C ALA A 191 -9.90 -10.94 -21.02
N PRO A 192 -9.96 -12.08 -20.30
CA PRO A 192 -8.88 -13.06 -20.32
C PRO A 192 -8.71 -13.66 -21.71
N ASP A 193 -7.47 -13.86 -22.13
CA ASP A 193 -7.17 -14.50 -23.41
C ASP A 193 -7.36 -16.04 -23.32
N CYS A 194 -8.62 -16.47 -23.40
CA CYS A 194 -8.99 -17.87 -23.28
C CYS A 194 -8.64 -18.69 -24.50
N LEU A 195 -8.50 -18.07 -25.68
CA LEU A 195 -8.24 -18.79 -26.93
C LEU A 195 -6.84 -19.42 -26.93
N PHE A 196 -5.85 -18.66 -26.48
CA PHE A 196 -4.45 -19.10 -26.40
C PHE A 196 -4.04 -19.60 -25.00
N CYS A 197 -5.02 -19.87 -24.14
CA CYS A 197 -4.77 -20.33 -22.78
C CYS A 197 -4.40 -21.84 -22.77
N PRO A 198 -3.27 -22.25 -22.18
CA PRO A 198 -2.88 -23.66 -22.12
C PRO A 198 -3.84 -24.55 -21.30
N LEU A 199 -4.72 -23.94 -20.52
CA LEU A 199 -5.75 -24.62 -19.74
C LEU A 199 -7.12 -24.62 -20.41
N ASN A 200 -7.25 -24.12 -21.64
CA ASN A 200 -8.54 -23.86 -22.31
C ASN A 200 -9.44 -25.10 -22.37
N ASP A 201 -8.89 -26.27 -22.70
CA ASP A 201 -9.67 -27.50 -22.90
C ASP A 201 -10.25 -28.09 -21.60
N SER A 202 -9.64 -27.74 -20.46
CA SER A 202 -10.04 -28.22 -19.13
C SER A 202 -10.65 -27.14 -18.22
N CYS A 203 -10.75 -25.90 -18.72
CA CYS A 203 -11.24 -24.78 -17.91
C CYS A 203 -12.78 -24.75 -17.86
N VAL A 204 -13.35 -25.05 -16.69
CA VAL A 204 -14.81 -25.08 -16.49
C VAL A 204 -15.46 -23.74 -16.82
N ALA A 205 -14.86 -22.62 -16.40
CA ALA A 205 -15.42 -21.30 -16.65
C ALA A 205 -15.45 -20.93 -18.15
N ARG A 206 -14.45 -21.37 -18.92
CA ARG A 206 -14.44 -21.19 -20.37
C ARG A 206 -15.53 -22.04 -21.02
N LEU A 207 -15.56 -23.34 -20.69
CA LEU A 207 -16.52 -24.29 -21.28
C LEU A 207 -17.97 -23.91 -21.01
N LYS A 208 -18.25 -23.29 -19.85
CA LYS A 208 -19.58 -22.80 -19.46
C LYS A 208 -19.85 -21.34 -19.80
N GLY A 209 -18.91 -20.59 -20.35
CA GLY A 209 -19.06 -19.16 -20.65
C GLY A 209 -19.19 -18.23 -19.43
N ILE A 210 -18.72 -18.66 -18.23
CA ILE A 210 -18.90 -17.95 -16.96
C ILE A 210 -17.62 -17.28 -16.42
N ALA A 211 -16.61 -17.12 -17.24
CA ALA A 211 -15.33 -16.54 -16.79
C ALA A 211 -15.46 -15.12 -16.19
N GLY A 212 -16.41 -14.31 -16.70
CA GLY A 212 -16.65 -12.96 -16.20
C GLY A 212 -17.32 -12.89 -14.83
N SER A 213 -18.00 -13.95 -14.37
CA SER A 213 -18.67 -14.02 -13.08
C SER A 213 -17.78 -14.56 -11.96
N LEU A 214 -16.59 -15.09 -12.28
CA LEU A 214 -15.66 -15.69 -11.31
C LEU A 214 -14.37 -14.87 -11.17
N PRO A 215 -13.84 -14.76 -9.93
CA PRO A 215 -14.32 -15.32 -8.67
C PRO A 215 -15.50 -14.55 -8.07
N VAL A 216 -16.36 -15.23 -7.31
CA VAL A 216 -17.47 -14.62 -6.57
C VAL A 216 -16.95 -13.92 -5.32
N LYS A 217 -17.55 -12.77 -4.97
CA LYS A 217 -17.33 -12.02 -3.72
C LYS A 217 -18.66 -11.73 -3.04
N GLN A 218 -18.70 -11.90 -1.73
CA GLN A 218 -19.89 -11.70 -0.92
C GLN A 218 -19.99 -10.28 -0.35
N HIS A 219 -18.86 -9.67 0.01
CA HIS A 219 -18.86 -8.39 0.71
C HIS A 219 -18.55 -7.21 -0.21
N LYS A 220 -19.33 -6.12 -0.02
CA LYS A 220 -19.05 -4.80 -0.61
C LYS A 220 -18.46 -3.91 0.48
N ASN A 221 -17.39 -3.21 0.18
CA ASN A 221 -16.80 -2.25 1.10
C ASN A 221 -17.75 -1.09 1.37
N LYS A 222 -18.04 -0.80 2.64
CA LYS A 222 -18.74 0.42 3.04
C LYS A 222 -17.75 1.58 2.99
N VAL A 223 -18.11 2.64 2.28
CA VAL A 223 -17.31 3.86 2.14
C VAL A 223 -17.91 4.96 3.01
N THR A 224 -17.07 5.70 3.74
CA THR A 224 -17.45 6.85 4.56
C THR A 224 -16.77 8.12 4.07
N ASN A 225 -17.42 9.27 4.20
CA ASN A 225 -16.89 10.58 3.83
C ASN A 225 -16.20 11.22 5.03
N ARG A 226 -15.15 12.01 4.77
CA ARG A 226 -14.47 12.88 5.74
C ARG A 226 -14.22 14.24 5.09
N TYR A 227 -14.21 15.31 5.89
CA TYR A 227 -14.07 16.68 5.42
C TYR A 227 -12.90 17.34 6.13
N PHE A 228 -11.88 17.73 5.37
CA PHE A 228 -10.61 18.24 5.86
C PHE A 228 -10.42 19.68 5.40
N ASN A 229 -10.10 20.56 6.34
CA ASN A 229 -9.72 21.94 6.06
C ASN A 229 -8.25 22.09 6.46
N TYR A 230 -7.34 21.97 5.47
CA TYR A 230 -5.90 22.13 5.67
C TYR A 230 -5.49 23.59 5.59
N ILE A 231 -4.63 23.99 6.51
CA ILE A 231 -4.18 25.37 6.68
C ILE A 231 -2.66 25.42 6.49
N TYR A 232 -2.19 25.89 5.34
CA TYR A 232 -0.79 26.19 5.13
C TYR A 232 -0.48 27.57 5.72
N VAL A 233 0.45 27.63 6.65
CA VAL A 233 0.85 28.91 7.28
C VAL A 233 2.14 29.37 6.62
N ARG A 234 2.12 30.62 6.10
CA ARG A 234 3.32 31.31 5.60
C ARG A 234 3.73 32.38 6.60
N MET A 235 4.92 32.23 7.17
CA MET A 235 5.50 33.16 8.13
C MET A 235 6.96 33.44 7.74
N GLY A 236 7.17 34.37 6.82
CA GLY A 236 8.48 34.58 6.18
C GLY A 236 8.95 33.32 5.45
N ALA A 237 10.14 32.82 5.80
CA ALA A 237 10.73 31.59 5.28
C ALA A 237 10.23 30.33 6.00
N TYR A 238 9.29 30.43 6.94
CA TYR A 238 8.83 29.34 7.79
C TYR A 238 7.39 28.95 7.52
N THR A 239 7.08 27.68 7.84
CA THR A 239 5.74 27.11 7.90
C THR A 239 5.58 26.23 9.13
N PHE A 240 4.37 25.71 9.34
CA PHE A 240 4.04 24.88 10.50
C PHE A 240 3.48 23.53 10.06
N ILE A 241 3.96 22.49 10.71
CA ILE A 241 3.50 21.12 10.50
C ILE A 241 3.30 20.40 11.83
N HIS A 242 2.61 19.28 11.81
CA HIS A 242 2.57 18.36 12.93
C HIS A 242 2.57 16.91 12.46
N LYS A 243 3.04 16.00 13.31
CA LYS A 243 3.01 14.56 13.06
C LYS A 243 1.69 13.97 13.56
N ARG A 244 0.96 13.27 12.69
CA ARG A 244 -0.26 12.56 13.08
C ARG A 244 0.05 11.43 14.04
N SER A 245 -0.41 11.52 15.29
CA SER A 245 -0.16 10.54 16.35
C SER A 245 -1.32 9.57 16.59
N GLY A 246 -2.56 9.93 16.18
CA GLY A 246 -3.77 9.16 16.41
C GLY A 246 -3.76 7.79 15.70
N ASN A 247 -4.59 6.85 16.18
CA ASN A 247 -4.79 5.57 15.51
C ASN A 247 -5.76 5.69 14.33
N ASP A 248 -5.37 6.47 13.33
CA ASP A 248 -6.17 6.83 12.15
C ASP A 248 -5.35 6.67 10.86
N ILE A 249 -5.95 7.05 9.72
CA ILE A 249 -5.24 7.13 8.44
C ILE A 249 -4.01 8.02 8.57
N TRP A 250 -2.97 7.67 7.80
CA TRP A 250 -1.74 8.46 7.70
C TRP A 250 -0.99 8.68 9.02
N LYS A 251 -1.20 7.81 10.02
CA LYS A 251 -0.44 7.84 11.28
C LYS A 251 1.05 7.92 11.01
N ASN A 252 1.75 8.76 11.75
CA ASN A 252 3.18 9.07 11.67
C ASN A 252 3.61 9.81 10.38
N LEU A 253 2.67 10.26 9.54
CA LEU A 253 2.96 11.24 8.51
C LEU A 253 2.81 12.65 9.06
N TYR A 254 3.49 13.58 8.41
CA TYR A 254 3.37 15.00 8.71
C TYR A 254 2.31 15.64 7.83
N GLU A 255 1.68 16.66 8.37
CA GLU A 255 0.70 17.47 7.66
C GLU A 255 0.68 18.90 8.21
N PRO A 256 0.21 19.90 7.43
CA PRO A 256 -0.06 21.22 7.96
C PRO A 256 -1.19 21.18 8.99
N PRO A 257 -1.43 22.23 9.79
CA PRO A 257 -2.59 22.37 10.64
C PRO A 257 -3.87 21.95 9.92
N LEU A 258 -4.71 21.16 10.61
CA LEU A 258 -5.91 20.55 10.05
C LEU A 258 -7.10 20.81 11.00
N ILE A 259 -8.22 21.24 10.42
CA ILE A 259 -9.53 21.21 11.06
C ILE A 259 -10.39 20.19 10.32
N GLU A 260 -10.70 19.07 10.98
CA GLU A 260 -11.63 18.08 10.46
C GLU A 260 -13.06 18.40 10.91
N THR A 261 -14.01 18.28 9.97
CA THR A 261 -15.42 18.62 10.19
C THR A 261 -16.34 17.45 9.84
N ASP A 262 -17.57 17.49 10.30
CA ASP A 262 -18.60 16.46 10.06
C ASP A 262 -19.23 16.56 8.65
N ARG A 263 -19.14 17.76 8.04
CA ARG A 263 -19.62 18.09 6.69
C ARG A 263 -18.70 19.12 6.03
N GLU A 264 -18.96 19.42 4.80
CA GLU A 264 -18.32 20.56 4.14
C GLU A 264 -18.76 21.87 4.79
N TRP A 265 -17.77 22.67 5.19
CA TRP A 265 -17.98 23.99 5.75
C TRP A 265 -17.76 25.08 4.70
N THR A 266 -18.45 26.23 4.89
CA THR A 266 -18.13 27.46 4.16
C THR A 266 -16.90 28.13 4.77
N GLU A 267 -16.36 29.14 4.08
CA GLU A 267 -15.25 29.94 4.62
C GLU A 267 -15.64 30.66 5.89
N GLU A 268 -16.87 31.23 5.94
CA GLU A 268 -17.39 31.91 7.10
C GLU A 268 -17.52 30.98 8.31
N GLU A 269 -18.00 29.75 8.10
CA GLU A 269 -18.09 28.75 9.16
C GLU A 269 -16.70 28.36 9.70
N LEU A 270 -15.71 28.20 8.80
CA LEU A 270 -14.33 27.91 9.21
C LEU A 270 -13.75 29.06 10.04
N TYR A 271 -13.85 30.30 9.56
CA TYR A 271 -13.28 31.49 10.24
C TYR A 271 -13.96 31.76 11.57
N ALA A 272 -15.26 31.49 11.68
CA ALA A 272 -16.01 31.64 12.93
C ALA A 272 -15.73 30.48 13.93
N SER A 273 -15.09 29.39 13.52
CA SER A 273 -14.89 28.21 14.37
C SER A 273 -13.95 28.50 15.55
N PRO A 274 -14.22 27.93 16.73
CA PRO A 274 -13.33 28.07 17.88
C PRO A 274 -11.92 27.51 17.58
N GLN A 275 -11.82 26.41 16.83
CA GLN A 275 -10.56 25.80 16.48
C GLN A 275 -9.68 26.72 15.63
N PHE A 276 -10.25 27.38 14.63
CA PHE A 276 -9.52 28.30 13.77
C PHE A 276 -9.05 29.53 14.55
N ARG A 277 -9.93 30.09 15.39
CA ARG A 277 -9.60 31.24 16.25
C ARG A 277 -8.50 30.89 17.27
N GLU A 278 -8.54 29.69 17.85
CA GLU A 278 -7.50 29.21 18.78
C GLU A 278 -6.13 29.10 18.10
N MET A 279 -6.09 28.65 16.83
CA MET A 279 -4.84 28.57 16.06
C MET A 279 -4.23 29.96 15.84
N LEU A 280 -5.05 30.98 15.71
CA LEU A 280 -4.66 32.37 15.47
C LEU A 280 -4.48 33.19 16.77
N ALA A 281 -4.77 32.62 17.94
CA ALA A 281 -4.69 33.34 19.22
C ALA A 281 -3.26 33.84 19.49
N GLY A 282 -3.16 35.15 19.78
CA GLY A 282 -1.89 35.80 20.14
C GLY A 282 -1.13 36.49 19.00
N GLY A 283 -1.76 36.69 17.84
CA GLY A 283 -1.17 37.40 16.71
C GLY A 283 -1.99 38.55 16.15
N GLU A 284 -1.40 39.27 15.20
CA GLU A 284 -2.08 40.24 14.37
C GLU A 284 -3.10 39.57 13.44
N GLU A 285 -4.02 40.33 12.86
CA GLU A 285 -5.00 39.79 11.90
C GLU A 285 -4.27 39.14 10.69
N PRO A 286 -4.53 37.87 10.43
CA PRO A 286 -3.89 37.17 9.32
C PRO A 286 -4.56 37.52 7.98
N ILE A 287 -3.81 37.43 6.90
CA ILE A 287 -4.40 37.32 5.57
C ILE A 287 -4.73 35.87 5.33
N VAL A 288 -6.01 35.53 5.14
CA VAL A 288 -6.48 34.18 4.87
C VAL A 288 -7.01 34.10 3.45
N ARG A 289 -6.59 33.09 2.68
CA ARG A 289 -7.11 32.85 1.33
C ARG A 289 -7.44 31.38 1.12
N LEU A 290 -8.52 31.12 0.43
CA LEU A 290 -8.84 29.79 -0.09
C LEU A 290 -8.00 29.52 -1.33
N VAL A 291 -7.11 28.51 -1.26
CA VAL A 291 -6.24 28.08 -2.38
C VAL A 291 -7.01 27.13 -3.31
N ARG A 292 -7.74 26.18 -2.73
CA ARG A 292 -8.57 25.25 -3.51
C ARG A 292 -9.67 24.64 -2.64
N LYS A 293 -10.88 24.52 -3.22
CA LYS A 293 -12.05 23.95 -2.58
C LYS A 293 -12.38 22.55 -3.12
N GLY A 294 -12.88 21.67 -2.25
CA GLY A 294 -13.53 20.42 -2.62
C GLY A 294 -12.62 19.37 -3.30
N VAL A 295 -11.33 19.35 -2.96
CA VAL A 295 -10.41 18.36 -3.51
C VAL A 295 -10.78 16.96 -3.04
N LYS A 296 -11.25 16.12 -3.97
CA LYS A 296 -11.66 14.76 -3.68
C LYS A 296 -10.48 13.79 -3.69
N HIS A 297 -10.28 13.08 -2.58
CA HIS A 297 -9.26 12.05 -2.44
C HIS A 297 -9.88 10.72 -2.01
N VAL A 298 -9.77 9.69 -2.86
CA VAL A 298 -10.42 8.39 -2.66
C VAL A 298 -9.45 7.40 -2.04
N LEU A 299 -9.85 6.79 -0.92
CA LEU A 299 -9.21 5.66 -0.25
C LEU A 299 -10.13 4.43 -0.32
N SER A 300 -9.62 3.25 0.08
CA SER A 300 -10.38 1.99 -0.02
C SER A 300 -11.71 1.99 0.74
N HIS A 301 -11.78 2.67 1.89
CA HIS A 301 -12.95 2.70 2.76
C HIS A 301 -13.43 4.11 3.10
N ARG A 302 -12.79 5.14 2.52
CA ARG A 302 -13.08 6.55 2.82
C ARG A 302 -12.94 7.41 1.58
N VAL A 303 -13.76 8.44 1.49
CA VAL A 303 -13.57 9.55 0.56
C VAL A 303 -13.29 10.79 1.40
N ILE A 304 -12.22 11.50 1.10
CA ILE A 304 -11.86 12.76 1.75
C ILE A 304 -12.20 13.90 0.79
N TYR A 305 -12.93 14.87 1.29
CA TYR A 305 -13.14 16.15 0.64
C TYR A 305 -12.32 17.19 1.39
N ALA A 306 -11.33 17.77 0.70
CA ALA A 306 -10.40 18.69 1.34
C ALA A 306 -10.50 20.09 0.76
N ASN A 307 -10.54 21.08 1.63
CA ASN A 307 -10.33 22.48 1.31
C ASN A 307 -8.90 22.86 1.72
N PHE A 308 -8.24 23.66 0.89
CA PHE A 308 -6.86 24.11 1.11
C PHE A 308 -6.85 25.62 1.30
N TYR A 309 -6.37 26.05 2.46
CA TYR A 309 -6.26 27.46 2.86
C TYR A 309 -4.80 27.84 3.05
N GLU A 310 -4.47 29.07 2.73
CA GLU A 310 -3.20 29.70 3.11
C GLU A 310 -3.48 30.82 4.10
N VAL A 311 -2.70 30.83 5.18
CA VAL A 311 -2.69 31.88 6.21
C VAL A 311 -1.32 32.55 6.19
N ILE A 312 -1.29 33.85 5.93
CA ILE A 312 -0.06 34.65 5.93
C ILE A 312 0.01 35.42 7.23
N LEU A 313 1.10 35.26 7.96
CA LEU A 313 1.35 35.88 9.26
C LEU A 313 2.64 36.70 9.24
N PRO A 314 2.74 37.76 10.08
CA PRO A 314 4.00 38.40 10.38
C PRO A 314 5.01 37.47 11.04
N GLU A 315 6.31 37.72 10.83
CA GLU A 315 7.39 36.82 11.31
C GLU A 315 7.47 36.67 12.82
N ASN A 316 6.97 37.65 13.55
CA ASN A 316 6.94 37.72 15.02
C ASN A 316 5.64 37.18 15.63
N SER A 317 4.73 36.64 14.82
CA SER A 317 3.45 36.13 15.34
C SER A 317 3.65 34.94 16.28
N ALA A 318 2.93 34.93 17.41
CA ALA A 318 2.86 33.83 18.35
C ALA A 318 1.82 32.75 17.97
N SER A 319 1.07 32.97 16.89
CA SER A 319 0.07 32.02 16.39
C SER A 319 0.69 30.71 16.03
N PHE A 320 -0.08 29.63 16.07
CA PHE A 320 0.36 28.25 15.75
C PHE A 320 1.46 27.66 16.66
N ALA A 321 1.71 28.21 17.86
CA ALA A 321 2.78 27.78 18.77
C ALA A 321 2.76 26.29 19.15
N LYS A 322 1.61 25.60 19.06
CA LYS A 322 1.48 24.15 19.31
C LYS A 322 1.96 23.26 18.14
N TYR A 323 2.27 23.86 17.00
CA TYR A 323 2.77 23.16 15.82
C TYR A 323 4.28 23.30 15.71
N GLN A 324 4.92 22.35 15.01
CA GLN A 324 6.35 22.40 14.74
C GLN A 324 6.63 23.45 13.67
N ARG A 325 7.37 24.50 14.00
CA ARG A 325 7.88 25.47 13.03
C ARG A 325 9.07 24.90 12.28
N ILE A 326 9.04 24.93 10.96
CA ILE A 326 10.11 24.46 10.08
C ILE A 326 10.38 25.47 8.96
N SER A 327 11.60 25.44 8.39
CA SER A 327 11.86 26.15 7.15
C SER A 327 11.04 25.53 6.00
N VAL A 328 10.52 26.37 5.10
CA VAL A 328 9.83 25.93 3.88
C VAL A 328 10.74 25.04 3.03
N GLU A 329 12.05 25.35 2.99
CA GLU A 329 13.03 24.53 2.30
C GLU A 329 13.15 23.11 2.85
N ASP A 330 12.89 22.91 4.14
CA ASP A 330 12.97 21.61 4.81
C ASP A 330 11.72 20.73 4.66
N LEU A 331 10.62 21.26 4.10
CA LEU A 331 9.39 20.49 3.88
C LEU A 331 9.63 19.18 3.14
N HIS A 332 10.57 19.16 2.20
CA HIS A 332 10.90 17.97 1.44
C HIS A 332 11.48 16.82 2.29
N LYS A 333 11.98 17.08 3.50
CA LYS A 333 12.52 16.07 4.45
C LYS A 333 11.42 15.28 5.14
N PHE A 334 10.21 15.82 5.23
CA PHE A 334 9.10 15.21 5.96
C PHE A 334 8.24 14.31 5.06
N ALA A 335 7.85 13.15 5.59
CA ALA A 335 6.94 12.25 4.90
C ALA A 335 5.49 12.74 5.04
N VAL A 336 4.83 13.00 3.91
CA VAL A 336 3.45 13.51 3.88
C VAL A 336 2.54 12.59 3.06
N SER A 337 1.22 12.72 3.26
CA SER A 337 0.25 12.03 2.41
C SER A 337 0.26 12.60 0.98
N ARG A 338 -0.21 11.82 0.00
CA ARG A 338 -0.36 12.31 -1.38
C ARG A 338 -1.24 13.56 -1.46
N LEU A 339 -2.28 13.64 -0.63
CA LEU A 339 -3.19 14.80 -0.58
C LEU A 339 -2.46 16.06 -0.11
N VAL A 340 -1.67 15.93 0.97
CA VAL A 340 -0.84 17.04 1.49
C VAL A 340 0.28 17.41 0.51
N ASN A 341 0.91 16.43 -0.14
CA ASN A 341 1.92 16.71 -1.17
C ASN A 341 1.33 17.52 -2.33
N GLN A 342 0.13 17.16 -2.79
CA GLN A 342 -0.59 17.93 -3.80
C GLN A 342 -0.87 19.36 -3.33
N PHE A 343 -1.22 19.56 -2.05
CA PHE A 343 -1.43 20.87 -1.48
C PHE A 343 -0.15 21.71 -1.47
N PHE A 344 0.98 21.12 -1.06
CA PHE A 344 2.26 21.83 -1.07
C PHE A 344 2.69 22.23 -2.48
N SER A 345 2.52 21.35 -3.48
CA SER A 345 2.80 21.71 -4.88
C SER A 345 1.97 22.90 -5.38
N LEU A 346 0.70 22.99 -4.99
CA LEU A 346 -0.16 24.13 -5.37
C LEU A 346 0.29 25.46 -4.78
N ILE A 347 0.94 25.46 -3.62
CA ILE A 347 1.38 26.67 -2.92
C ILE A 347 2.82 27.06 -3.29
N LEU A 348 3.70 26.06 -3.42
CA LEU A 348 5.14 26.29 -3.64
C LEU A 348 5.50 26.42 -5.10
N GLU A 349 4.70 25.83 -6.00
CA GLU A 349 4.90 25.82 -7.45
C GLU A 349 3.63 26.35 -8.18
N PRO A 350 3.19 27.58 -7.95
CA PRO A 350 1.89 28.06 -8.44
C PRO A 350 1.79 28.20 -9.98
N ASN A 351 2.87 28.00 -10.72
CA ASN A 351 2.98 28.23 -12.18
C ASN A 351 3.22 26.98 -13.02
N ASN A 352 2.99 25.77 -12.49
CA ASN A 352 3.04 24.51 -13.27
C ASN A 352 1.65 23.96 -13.58
#